data_7acd3bca9a391ea63244afb17a839e59
#
_entry.id   7acd3bca9a391ea63244afb17a839e59
#
_cell.length_a   1.000
_cell.length_b   1.000
_cell.length_c   1.000
_cell.angle_alpha   90.00
_cell.angle_beta   90.00
_cell.angle_gamma   90.00
#
_symmetry.space_group_name_H-M   'P 1'
#
loop_
_entity.id
_entity.type
_entity.pdbx_description
1 polymer ?
#
loop_
_entity_poly.entity_id
_entity_poly.type
_entity_poly.pdbx_seq_one_letter_code
_entity_poly.pdbx_strand_id
1 'polypeptide(L)'
;MERGYKVITLSHLPGHALDISDEYDNLYYPFGQHILSGAKLIAHHPNLYAVYLTNHGCGPDTMLSHLFKQEMGDKPYLQIEVDEHFSNVGVITRIEAFLNSLQHRPAVALPTDFNIEQVDIHPCRLAQTPSPNVPLYLPAMGAYTPYLAAYFKQQGADPYELPHLTDDILSLGRAETSAKEYLPFPALLGSILAERKNDQTHAQFLIPQTQGAEADGQYARVIRAVLDRRKELNAQLVSPMLETLPEMAQNRDALFRTLLAGDILYAAPADKRADIS
;
A
#
# COMPACT_ATOMS: atom_id res chain seq x y z
N MET A 1 23.21 22.10 13.64
CA MET A 1 24.67 21.90 13.44
C MET A 1 25.49 21.95 14.73
N GLU A 2 24.97 22.48 15.80
CA GLU A 2 25.69 22.64 17.09
C GLU A 2 26.03 21.31 17.80
N ARG A 3 25.49 20.17 17.36
CA ARG A 3 25.68 18.85 17.99
C ARG A 3 26.53 17.86 17.18
N GLY A 4 27.30 18.32 16.19
CA GLY A 4 28.21 17.48 15.42
C GLY A 4 27.58 16.58 14.33
N TYR A 5 26.25 16.68 14.11
CA TYR A 5 25.58 15.97 13.01
C TYR A 5 25.70 16.76 11.70
N LYS A 6 25.93 16.03 10.62
CA LYS A 6 25.86 16.58 9.26
C LYS A 6 24.46 16.33 8.71
N VAL A 7 23.84 17.37 8.15
CA VAL A 7 22.52 17.28 7.52
C VAL A 7 22.71 17.39 6.01
N ILE A 8 22.15 16.43 5.29
CA ILE A 8 22.09 16.40 3.83
C ILE A 8 20.64 16.30 3.39
N THR A 9 20.29 16.89 2.27
CA THR A 9 18.95 16.74 1.69
C THR A 9 18.87 15.51 0.81
N LEU A 10 17.66 15.02 0.57
CA LEU A 10 17.42 13.85 -0.28
C LEU A 10 18.07 14.00 -1.67
N SER A 11 18.08 15.22 -2.23
CA SER A 11 18.69 15.51 -3.53
C SER A 11 20.22 15.34 -3.57
N HIS A 12 20.89 15.23 -2.44
CA HIS A 12 22.32 14.92 -2.37
C HIS A 12 22.61 13.42 -2.27
N LEU A 13 21.57 12.60 -2.07
CA LEU A 13 21.69 11.16 -2.14
C LEU A 13 21.58 10.71 -3.59
N PRO A 14 22.34 9.70 -4.02
CA PRO A 14 22.25 9.17 -5.38
C PRO A 14 20.98 8.32 -5.60
N GLY A 15 19.88 8.62 -4.91
CA GLY A 15 18.63 7.87 -4.96
C GLY A 15 18.02 7.77 -6.36
N HIS A 16 18.20 8.79 -7.20
CA HIS A 16 17.78 8.76 -8.61
C HIS A 16 18.60 7.82 -9.50
N ALA A 17 19.73 7.32 -9.02
CA ALA A 17 20.50 6.27 -9.71
C ALA A 17 20.00 4.86 -9.34
N LEU A 18 19.14 4.73 -8.30
CA LEU A 18 18.54 3.48 -7.92
C LEU A 18 17.13 3.40 -8.55
N ASP A 19 17.02 2.60 -9.60
CA ASP A 19 15.73 2.33 -10.24
C ASP A 19 14.92 1.35 -9.40
N ILE A 20 13.77 1.78 -8.92
CA ILE A 20 12.83 0.97 -8.11
C ILE A 20 11.55 0.64 -8.87
N SER A 21 11.50 0.88 -10.18
CA SER A 21 10.30 0.69 -11.00
C SER A 21 9.81 -0.75 -11.01
N ASP A 22 10.71 -1.74 -10.95
CA ASP A 22 10.34 -3.15 -10.88
C ASP A 22 9.63 -3.52 -9.57
N GLU A 23 9.92 -2.78 -8.50
CA GLU A 23 9.31 -2.99 -7.19
C GLU A 23 8.05 -2.15 -7.01
N TYR A 24 8.03 -0.94 -7.56
CA TYR A 24 6.97 0.05 -7.46
C TYR A 24 6.48 0.48 -8.84
N ASP A 25 6.00 -0.47 -9.64
CA ASP A 25 5.64 -0.32 -11.05
C ASP A 25 4.49 0.67 -11.29
N ASN A 26 3.63 0.89 -10.31
CA ASN A 26 2.49 1.80 -10.38
C ASN A 26 2.60 3.04 -9.47
N LEU A 27 3.78 3.33 -8.95
CA LEU A 27 3.96 4.53 -8.13
C LEU A 27 4.01 5.78 -9.01
N TYR A 28 2.88 6.43 -9.14
CA TYR A 28 2.66 7.59 -10.02
C TYR A 28 3.55 8.81 -9.71
N TYR A 29 3.91 9.00 -8.43
CA TYR A 29 4.57 10.22 -7.98
C TYR A 29 6.09 10.11 -8.09
N PRO A 30 6.76 10.91 -8.96
CA PRO A 30 8.24 10.89 -9.05
C PRO A 30 8.94 11.22 -7.73
N PHE A 31 8.38 12.14 -6.93
CA PHE A 31 8.91 12.41 -5.59
C PHE A 31 8.74 11.24 -4.65
N GLY A 32 7.64 10.49 -4.76
CA GLY A 32 7.43 9.26 -4.00
C GLY A 32 8.48 8.20 -4.33
N GLN A 33 8.77 8.00 -5.62
CA GLN A 33 9.85 7.11 -6.06
C GLN A 33 11.20 7.55 -5.48
N HIS A 34 11.51 8.83 -5.54
CA HIS A 34 12.76 9.38 -4.99
C HIS A 34 12.86 9.21 -3.46
N ILE A 35 11.75 9.40 -2.74
CA ILE A 35 11.68 9.18 -1.29
C ILE A 35 11.95 7.70 -0.95
N LEU A 36 11.33 6.76 -1.66
CA LEU A 36 11.51 5.33 -1.40
C LEU A 36 12.90 4.85 -1.81
N SER A 37 13.44 5.32 -2.93
CA SER A 37 14.85 5.06 -3.30
C SER A 37 15.81 5.57 -2.22
N GLY A 38 15.57 6.77 -1.71
CA GLY A 38 16.34 7.33 -0.61
C GLY A 38 16.22 6.51 0.68
N ALA A 39 15.01 6.02 1.01
CA ALA A 39 14.79 5.15 2.16
C ALA A 39 15.59 3.84 2.06
N LYS A 40 15.58 3.18 0.89
CA LYS A 40 16.39 1.99 0.63
C LYS A 40 17.88 2.25 0.85
N LEU A 41 18.41 3.33 0.27
CA LEU A 41 19.82 3.69 0.45
C LEU A 41 20.15 3.95 1.92
N ILE A 42 19.30 4.68 2.63
CA ILE A 42 19.49 4.98 4.04
C ILE A 42 19.40 3.71 4.88
N ALA A 43 18.46 2.81 4.59
CA ALA A 43 18.30 1.55 5.30
C ALA A 43 19.57 0.69 5.27
N HIS A 44 20.24 0.65 4.12
CA HIS A 44 21.46 -0.12 3.93
C HIS A 44 22.74 0.60 4.42
N HIS A 45 22.70 1.91 4.60
CA HIS A 45 23.90 2.66 5.03
C HIS A 45 23.97 2.81 6.54
N PRO A 46 25.00 2.32 7.24
CA PRO A 46 25.03 2.22 8.71
C PRO A 46 24.90 3.55 9.45
N ASN A 47 25.41 4.66 8.88
CA ASN A 47 25.51 5.96 9.54
C ASN A 47 24.57 7.04 8.96
N LEU A 48 23.66 6.66 8.05
CA LEU A 48 22.60 7.55 7.58
C LEU A 48 21.30 7.28 8.34
N TYR A 49 20.61 8.34 8.73
CA TYR A 49 19.31 8.29 9.40
C TYR A 49 18.37 9.28 8.75
N ALA A 50 17.13 8.88 8.55
CA ALA A 50 16.16 9.71 7.86
C ALA A 50 15.38 10.62 8.82
N VAL A 51 15.14 11.85 8.36
CA VAL A 51 14.07 12.71 8.84
C VAL A 51 13.09 12.86 7.67
N TYR A 52 11.97 12.15 7.75
CA TYR A 52 10.93 12.14 6.74
C TYR A 52 9.90 13.23 7.03
N LEU A 53 9.80 14.19 6.13
CA LEU A 53 8.83 15.29 6.23
C LEU A 53 7.59 14.92 5.42
N THR A 54 6.42 15.00 6.05
CA THR A 54 5.14 14.73 5.40
C THR A 54 4.20 15.92 5.56
N ASN A 55 3.26 16.07 4.63
CA ASN A 55 2.22 17.09 4.74
C ASN A 55 0.94 16.46 5.27
N HIS A 56 0.81 16.38 6.58
CA HIS A 56 -0.41 16.00 7.31
C HIS A 56 -1.04 14.66 6.89
N GLY A 57 -0.26 13.77 6.28
CA GLY A 57 -0.76 12.50 5.77
C GLY A 57 -1.82 12.67 4.68
N CYS A 58 -1.77 13.74 3.91
CA CYS A 58 -2.72 14.01 2.82
C CYS A 58 -2.30 13.31 1.52
N GLY A 59 -3.28 12.76 0.82
CA GLY A 59 -3.06 12.15 -0.50
C GLY A 59 -2.00 11.04 -0.48
N PRO A 60 -0.97 11.16 -1.33
CA PRO A 60 0.07 10.13 -1.48
C PRO A 60 0.82 9.81 -0.20
N ASP A 61 1.02 10.80 0.68
CA ASP A 61 1.81 10.62 1.90
C ASP A 61 1.22 9.57 2.85
N THR A 62 -0.10 9.35 2.81
CA THR A 62 -0.75 8.30 3.60
C THR A 62 -0.22 6.92 3.26
N MET A 63 -0.09 6.62 1.97
CA MET A 63 0.42 5.33 1.49
C MET A 63 1.95 5.28 1.50
N LEU A 64 2.62 6.35 1.10
CA LEU A 64 4.08 6.45 1.11
C LEU A 64 4.66 6.24 2.51
N SER A 65 4.00 6.72 3.57
CA SER A 65 4.44 6.52 4.95
C SER A 65 4.54 5.03 5.32
N HIS A 66 3.62 4.20 4.85
CA HIS A 66 3.66 2.75 5.05
C HIS A 66 4.81 2.10 4.30
N LEU A 67 4.98 2.47 3.03
CA LEU A 67 6.04 1.96 2.17
C LEU A 67 7.41 2.41 2.68
N PHE A 68 7.54 3.67 3.08
CA PHE A 68 8.76 4.20 3.71
C PHE A 68 9.13 3.44 4.97
N LYS A 69 8.15 3.17 5.84
CA LYS A 69 8.36 2.37 7.05
C LYS A 69 8.83 0.95 6.73
N GLN A 70 8.28 0.35 5.67
CA GLN A 70 8.68 -0.98 5.21
C GLN A 70 10.14 -0.97 4.73
N GLU A 71 10.53 0.01 3.92
CA GLU A 71 11.91 0.14 3.43
C GLU A 71 12.92 0.40 4.54
N MET A 72 12.53 1.20 5.53
CA MET A 72 13.40 1.46 6.69
C MET A 72 13.57 0.24 7.61
N GLY A 73 12.63 -0.72 7.60
CA GLY A 73 12.66 -1.91 8.45
C GLY A 73 12.85 -1.55 9.93
N ASP A 74 13.86 -2.14 10.57
CA ASP A 74 14.19 -1.88 11.98
C ASP A 74 15.06 -0.62 12.18
N LYS A 75 15.43 0.06 11.10
CA LYS A 75 16.25 1.25 11.20
C LYS A 75 15.44 2.44 11.69
N PRO A 76 15.90 3.16 12.74
CA PRO A 76 15.15 4.29 13.26
C PRO A 76 15.16 5.46 12.29
N TYR A 77 14.04 6.12 12.21
CA TYR A 77 13.86 7.37 11.49
C TYR A 77 12.90 8.28 12.25
N LEU A 78 12.90 9.55 11.92
CA LEU A 78 11.97 10.52 12.47
C LEU A 78 11.00 10.95 11.36
N GLN A 79 9.70 10.77 11.57
CA GLN A 79 8.67 11.35 10.72
C GLN A 79 8.13 12.64 11.36
N ILE A 80 8.13 13.73 10.61
CA ILE A 80 7.61 15.04 11.05
C ILE A 80 6.48 15.43 10.10
N GLU A 81 5.33 15.72 10.68
CA GLU A 81 4.21 16.29 9.93
C GLU A 81 4.28 17.82 9.98
N VAL A 82 4.13 18.41 8.83
CA VAL A 82 4.11 19.86 8.65
C VAL A 82 2.73 20.23 8.14
N ASP A 83 2.02 21.07 8.91
CA ASP A 83 0.72 21.61 8.59
C ASP A 83 0.63 23.08 8.95
N GLU A 84 -0.53 23.68 8.80
CA GLU A 84 -0.78 25.09 9.18
C GLU A 84 -0.65 25.37 10.68
N HIS A 85 -0.68 24.33 11.51
CA HIS A 85 -0.48 24.41 12.97
C HIS A 85 0.96 24.13 13.38
N PHE A 86 1.87 24.10 12.41
CA PHE A 86 3.28 23.81 12.62
C PHE A 86 3.89 24.69 13.74
N SER A 87 4.55 24.03 14.68
CA SER A 87 5.26 24.67 15.78
C SER A 87 6.74 24.32 15.77
N ASN A 88 7.59 25.33 15.62
CA ASN A 88 9.04 25.14 15.68
C ASN A 88 9.51 24.43 16.96
N VAL A 89 8.90 24.75 18.10
CA VAL A 89 9.26 24.17 19.41
C VAL A 89 9.00 22.66 19.41
N GLY A 90 7.83 22.24 18.92
CA GLY A 90 7.48 20.81 18.84
C GLY A 90 8.42 20.03 17.94
N VAL A 91 8.80 20.62 16.79
CA VAL A 91 9.74 19.99 15.86
C VAL A 91 11.14 19.89 16.46
N ILE A 92 11.64 20.96 17.08
CA ILE A 92 12.96 20.97 17.72
C ILE A 92 13.02 19.88 18.79
N THR A 93 12.00 19.79 19.66
CA THR A 93 11.93 18.78 20.71
C THR A 93 11.96 17.35 20.15
N ARG A 94 11.22 17.07 19.06
CA ARG A 94 11.21 15.75 18.41
C ARG A 94 12.55 15.43 17.76
N ILE A 95 13.19 16.40 17.09
CA ILE A 95 14.53 16.23 16.53
C ILE A 95 15.54 15.94 17.64
N GLU A 96 15.50 16.69 18.73
CA GLU A 96 16.41 16.47 19.87
C GLU A 96 16.23 15.10 20.51
N ALA A 97 15.00 14.66 20.72
CA ALA A 97 14.70 13.32 21.24
C ALA A 97 15.24 12.23 20.29
N PHE A 98 15.03 12.41 18.98
CA PHE A 98 15.56 11.48 17.97
C PHE A 98 17.09 11.43 17.99
N LEU A 99 17.76 12.58 17.94
CA LEU A 99 19.22 12.65 17.98
C LEU A 99 19.78 12.04 19.28
N ASN A 100 19.13 12.26 20.42
CA ASN A 100 19.51 11.65 21.67
C ASN A 100 19.39 10.11 21.63
N SER A 101 18.36 9.58 20.99
CA SER A 101 18.19 8.14 20.82
C SER A 101 19.29 7.50 19.95
N LEU A 102 19.87 8.25 19.02
CA LEU A 102 20.98 7.78 18.18
C LEU A 102 22.32 7.75 18.90
N GLN A 103 22.54 8.59 19.91
CA GLN A 103 23.81 8.65 20.66
C GLN A 103 24.14 7.34 21.41
N HIS A 104 23.12 6.55 21.73
CA HIS A 104 23.29 5.27 22.41
C HIS A 104 23.55 4.08 21.49
N ARG A 105 23.63 4.33 20.18
CA ARG A 105 23.93 3.30 19.21
C ARG A 105 25.45 3.19 18.99
N PRO A 106 25.98 1.97 18.87
CA PRO A 106 27.40 1.81 18.57
C PRO A 106 27.73 2.48 17.23
N ALA A 107 28.81 3.26 17.20
CA ALA A 107 29.33 3.79 15.96
C ALA A 107 29.81 2.61 15.11
N VAL A 108 29.25 2.51 13.91
CA VAL A 108 29.69 1.51 12.92
C VAL A 108 30.73 2.16 12.04
N ALA A 109 31.84 1.47 11.75
CA ALA A 109 32.82 1.96 10.80
C ALA A 109 32.14 2.23 9.46
N LEU A 110 32.50 3.37 8.83
CA LEU A 110 32.01 3.69 7.49
C LEU A 110 32.49 2.58 6.54
N PRO A 111 31.58 1.98 5.75
CA PRO A 111 32.03 1.16 4.65
C PRO A 111 32.86 2.03 3.72
N THR A 112 34.04 1.58 3.35
CA THR A 112 34.94 2.30 2.45
C THR A 112 34.35 2.45 1.05
N ASP A 113 33.45 1.52 0.68
CA ASP A 113 32.84 1.44 -0.64
C ASP A 113 31.34 1.12 -0.49
N PHE A 114 30.51 2.16 -0.31
CA PHE A 114 29.06 1.99 -0.40
C PHE A 114 28.69 1.91 -1.89
N ASN A 115 28.34 0.70 -2.33
CA ASN A 115 27.92 0.46 -3.70
C ASN A 115 26.37 0.40 -3.77
N ILE A 116 25.77 1.28 -4.58
CA ILE A 116 24.33 1.30 -4.86
C ILE A 116 23.87 -0.05 -5.44
N GLU A 117 24.70 -0.72 -6.23
CA GLU A 117 24.40 -2.02 -6.82
C GLU A 117 24.17 -3.15 -5.79
N GLN A 118 24.52 -2.90 -4.53
CA GLN A 118 24.27 -3.85 -3.42
C GLN A 118 22.92 -3.66 -2.74
N VAL A 119 22.13 -2.66 -3.17
CA VAL A 119 20.79 -2.44 -2.67
C VAL A 119 19.83 -3.37 -3.40
N ASP A 120 19.26 -4.32 -2.69
CA ASP A 120 18.34 -5.30 -3.27
C ASP A 120 17.04 -4.62 -3.71
N ILE A 121 16.64 -4.88 -4.94
CA ILE A 121 15.34 -4.54 -5.49
C ILE A 121 14.49 -5.82 -5.51
N HIS A 122 13.36 -5.77 -4.83
CA HIS A 122 12.45 -6.90 -4.75
C HIS A 122 11.25 -6.68 -5.68
N PRO A 123 11.16 -7.41 -6.83
CA PRO A 123 10.02 -7.26 -7.73
C PRO A 123 8.69 -7.44 -7.02
N CYS A 124 7.70 -6.68 -7.45
CA CYS A 124 6.37 -6.75 -6.91
C CYS A 124 5.79 -8.17 -7.03
N ARG A 125 5.32 -8.73 -5.91
CA ARG A 125 4.76 -10.09 -5.84
C ARG A 125 3.23 -10.11 -5.92
N LEU A 126 2.62 -9.10 -6.52
CA LEU A 126 1.18 -9.08 -6.72
C LEU A 126 0.79 -9.90 -7.95
N ALA A 127 -0.13 -10.84 -7.77
CA ALA A 127 -0.62 -11.62 -8.90
C ALA A 127 -1.48 -10.74 -9.82
N GLN A 128 -1.36 -10.92 -11.12
CA GLN A 128 -2.17 -10.17 -12.08
C GLN A 128 -3.49 -10.91 -12.41
N THR A 129 -3.50 -12.24 -12.28
CA THR A 129 -4.67 -13.08 -12.57
C THR A 129 -4.93 -14.03 -11.41
N PRO A 130 -6.21 -14.39 -11.16
CA PRO A 130 -6.53 -15.40 -10.17
C PRO A 130 -5.98 -16.78 -10.55
N SER A 131 -5.52 -17.53 -9.55
CA SER A 131 -5.19 -18.94 -9.71
C SER A 131 -6.46 -19.79 -9.70
N PRO A 132 -6.59 -20.80 -10.54
CA PRO A 132 -7.75 -21.69 -10.55
C PRO A 132 -7.83 -22.52 -9.26
N ASN A 133 -9.04 -22.87 -8.86
CA ASN A 133 -9.34 -23.72 -7.69
C ASN A 133 -8.87 -23.16 -6.33
N VAL A 134 -8.65 -21.86 -6.26
CA VAL A 134 -8.36 -21.15 -5.00
C VAL A 134 -9.48 -20.15 -4.77
N PRO A 135 -10.09 -20.07 -3.57
CA PRO A 135 -11.12 -19.09 -3.25
C PRO A 135 -10.65 -17.67 -3.58
N LEU A 136 -11.47 -16.94 -4.34
CA LEU A 136 -11.22 -15.55 -4.74
C LEU A 136 -12.19 -14.62 -4.02
N TYR A 137 -11.73 -13.87 -3.05
CA TYR A 137 -12.53 -12.91 -2.33
C TYR A 137 -12.56 -11.56 -3.05
N LEU A 138 -13.78 -11.08 -3.28
CA LEU A 138 -14.05 -9.80 -3.93
C LEU A 138 -14.42 -8.75 -2.87
N PRO A 139 -13.95 -7.52 -2.97
CA PRO A 139 -14.43 -6.44 -2.11
C PRO A 139 -15.94 -6.27 -2.24
N ALA A 140 -16.59 -5.85 -1.14
CA ALA A 140 -18.01 -5.48 -1.16
C ALA A 140 -18.19 -4.16 -1.93
N MET A 141 -18.41 -4.23 -3.23
CA MET A 141 -18.58 -3.10 -4.14
C MET A 141 -20.05 -2.85 -4.50
N GLY A 142 -20.97 -3.23 -3.61
CA GLY A 142 -22.40 -3.04 -3.80
C GLY A 142 -22.93 -3.77 -5.04
N ALA A 143 -23.57 -3.04 -5.94
CA ALA A 143 -24.19 -3.62 -7.14
C ALA A 143 -23.20 -4.30 -8.09
N TYR A 144 -21.90 -4.01 -8.02
CA TYR A 144 -20.90 -4.60 -8.90
C TYR A 144 -20.47 -6.00 -8.46
N THR A 145 -20.45 -6.29 -7.18
CA THR A 145 -19.91 -7.55 -6.63
C THR A 145 -20.52 -8.79 -7.24
N PRO A 146 -21.87 -8.97 -7.30
CA PRO A 146 -22.46 -10.17 -7.85
C PRO A 146 -22.15 -10.37 -9.34
N TYR A 147 -22.05 -9.29 -10.13
CA TYR A 147 -21.71 -9.39 -11.55
C TYR A 147 -20.25 -9.73 -11.78
N LEU A 148 -19.34 -9.13 -11.00
CA LEU A 148 -17.92 -9.50 -11.04
C LEU A 148 -17.71 -10.94 -10.56
N ALA A 149 -18.44 -11.38 -9.55
CA ALA A 149 -18.42 -12.77 -9.11
C ALA A 149 -18.86 -13.71 -10.24
N ALA A 150 -19.98 -13.41 -10.91
CA ALA A 150 -20.44 -14.19 -12.06
C ALA A 150 -19.40 -14.20 -13.21
N TYR A 151 -18.77 -13.07 -13.50
CA TYR A 151 -17.70 -12.98 -14.49
C TYR A 151 -16.52 -13.85 -14.13
N PHE A 152 -15.95 -13.74 -12.92
CA PHE A 152 -14.81 -14.54 -12.49
C PHE A 152 -15.14 -16.03 -12.41
N LYS A 153 -16.36 -16.39 -12.04
CA LYS A 153 -16.84 -17.78 -12.07
C LYS A 153 -16.80 -18.36 -13.48
N GLN A 154 -17.20 -17.60 -14.50
CA GLN A 154 -17.10 -18.01 -15.90
C GLN A 154 -15.65 -18.20 -16.36
N GLN A 155 -14.69 -17.51 -15.71
CA GLN A 155 -13.26 -17.66 -15.96
C GLN A 155 -12.63 -18.83 -15.17
N GLY A 156 -13.42 -19.62 -14.45
CA GLY A 156 -12.95 -20.78 -13.69
C GLY A 156 -12.44 -20.46 -12.28
N ALA A 157 -12.65 -19.23 -11.79
CA ALA A 157 -12.38 -18.88 -10.40
C ALA A 157 -13.53 -19.33 -9.49
N ASP A 158 -13.27 -19.35 -8.17
CA ASP A 158 -14.25 -19.63 -7.12
C ASP A 158 -14.47 -18.36 -6.29
N PRO A 159 -15.38 -17.46 -6.74
CA PRO A 159 -15.54 -16.13 -6.14
C PRO A 159 -16.45 -16.12 -4.92
N TYR A 160 -16.01 -15.40 -3.90
CA TYR A 160 -16.73 -15.08 -2.67
C TYR A 160 -16.72 -13.58 -2.43
N GLU A 161 -17.73 -13.06 -1.75
CA GLU A 161 -17.73 -11.67 -1.30
C GLU A 161 -17.07 -11.56 0.07
N LEU A 162 -16.21 -10.54 0.25
CA LEU A 162 -15.66 -10.22 1.57
C LEU A 162 -16.78 -9.79 2.53
N PRO A 163 -16.60 -9.99 3.85
CA PRO A 163 -17.54 -9.56 4.85
C PRO A 163 -17.90 -8.08 4.71
N HIS A 164 -19.19 -7.77 4.83
CA HIS A 164 -19.64 -6.39 4.85
C HIS A 164 -19.07 -5.62 6.03
N LEU A 165 -18.83 -4.33 5.83
CA LEU A 165 -18.25 -3.47 6.84
C LEU A 165 -19.13 -3.38 8.09
N THR A 166 -18.52 -3.66 9.23
CA THR A 166 -19.04 -3.43 10.57
C THR A 166 -18.04 -2.61 11.37
N ASP A 167 -18.44 -2.08 12.53
CA ASP A 167 -17.53 -1.35 13.41
C ASP A 167 -16.35 -2.22 13.88
N ASP A 168 -16.57 -3.51 14.11
CA ASP A 168 -15.53 -4.46 14.50
C ASP A 168 -14.53 -4.68 13.36
N ILE A 169 -15.02 -4.85 12.13
CA ILE A 169 -14.18 -5.00 10.93
C ILE A 169 -13.37 -3.72 10.69
N LEU A 170 -14.02 -2.56 10.79
CA LEU A 170 -13.32 -1.29 10.64
C LEU A 170 -12.23 -1.11 11.71
N SER A 171 -12.52 -1.53 12.95
CA SER A 171 -11.55 -1.49 14.05
C SER A 171 -10.34 -2.38 13.79
N LEU A 172 -10.53 -3.57 13.18
CA LEU A 172 -9.43 -4.44 12.75
C LEU A 172 -8.51 -3.75 11.73
N GLY A 173 -9.09 -3.09 10.74
CA GLY A 173 -8.30 -2.34 9.74
C GLY A 173 -7.59 -1.15 10.35
N ARG A 174 -8.27 -0.38 11.19
CA ARG A 174 -7.69 0.79 11.87
C ARG A 174 -6.52 0.44 12.79
N ALA A 175 -6.51 -0.74 13.38
CA ALA A 175 -5.41 -1.20 14.23
C ALA A 175 -4.07 -1.36 13.47
N GLU A 176 -4.12 -1.51 12.15
CA GLU A 176 -2.96 -1.66 11.27
C GLU A 176 -2.61 -0.39 10.49
N THR A 177 -3.34 0.70 10.71
CA THR A 177 -3.20 1.96 9.99
C THR A 177 -2.69 3.08 10.89
N SER A 178 -2.34 4.23 10.29
CA SER A 178 -1.89 5.43 11.00
C SER A 178 -3.05 6.36 11.41
N ALA A 179 -4.29 5.96 11.11
CA ALA A 179 -5.52 6.76 11.24
C ALA A 179 -5.57 8.01 10.33
N LYS A 180 -4.76 8.03 9.27
CA LYS A 180 -4.71 9.11 8.28
C LYS A 180 -5.20 8.69 6.91
N GLU A 181 -5.31 7.39 6.72
CA GLU A 181 -5.79 6.79 5.48
C GLU A 181 -7.29 7.06 5.29
N TYR A 182 -7.68 7.26 4.05
CA TYR A 182 -9.07 7.36 3.68
C TYR A 182 -9.84 6.12 4.10
N LEU A 183 -11.08 6.30 4.53
CA LEU A 183 -11.95 5.24 5.06
C LEU A 183 -12.01 3.96 4.22
N PRO A 184 -12.00 3.98 2.89
CA PRO A 184 -12.00 2.76 2.08
C PRO A 184 -10.80 1.84 2.36
N PHE A 185 -9.62 2.39 2.68
CA PHE A 185 -8.44 1.58 2.95
C PHE A 185 -8.57 0.74 4.24
N PRO A 186 -8.80 1.32 5.44
CA PRO A 186 -8.99 0.51 6.64
C PRO A 186 -10.24 -0.38 6.57
N ALA A 187 -11.28 0.00 5.82
CA ALA A 187 -12.45 -0.84 5.60
C ALA A 187 -12.08 -2.12 4.82
N LEU A 188 -11.40 -1.97 3.68
CA LEU A 188 -10.95 -3.09 2.86
C LEU A 188 -9.96 -3.99 3.61
N LEU A 189 -8.95 -3.39 4.25
CA LEU A 189 -7.97 -4.12 5.05
C LEU A 189 -8.65 -4.90 6.18
N GLY A 190 -9.59 -4.26 6.88
CA GLY A 190 -10.36 -4.89 7.95
C GLY A 190 -11.17 -6.10 7.48
N SER A 191 -11.82 -6.00 6.33
CA SER A 191 -12.58 -7.11 5.74
C SER A 191 -11.67 -8.30 5.38
N ILE A 192 -10.49 -8.04 4.82
CA ILE A 192 -9.49 -9.07 4.54
C ILE A 192 -9.02 -9.73 5.85
N LEU A 193 -8.68 -8.93 6.86
CA LEU A 193 -8.21 -9.45 8.14
C LEU A 193 -9.29 -10.23 8.89
N ALA A 194 -10.56 -9.83 8.78
CA ALA A 194 -11.69 -10.57 9.36
C ALA A 194 -11.83 -11.94 8.71
N GLU A 195 -11.73 -12.01 7.37
CA GLU A 195 -11.76 -13.28 6.64
C GLU A 195 -10.57 -14.16 7.04
N ARG A 196 -9.36 -13.62 7.09
CA ARG A 196 -8.15 -14.36 7.51
C ARG A 196 -8.24 -14.90 8.94
N LYS A 197 -8.94 -14.20 9.83
CA LYS A 197 -9.18 -14.67 11.20
C LYS A 197 -10.10 -15.88 11.25
N ASN A 198 -11.08 -15.93 10.35
CA ASN A 198 -12.05 -17.01 10.26
C ASN A 198 -11.51 -18.24 9.53
N ASP A 199 -10.75 -18.02 8.46
CA ASP A 199 -10.21 -19.09 7.62
C ASP A 199 -8.73 -18.81 7.28
N GLN A 200 -7.86 -19.71 7.69
CA GLN A 200 -6.40 -19.68 7.44
C GLN A 200 -5.99 -20.49 6.20
N THR A 201 -6.93 -21.03 5.45
CA THR A 201 -6.62 -21.74 4.21
C THR A 201 -6.07 -20.80 3.15
N HIS A 202 -5.52 -21.35 2.08
CA HIS A 202 -5.01 -20.53 0.97
C HIS A 202 -6.18 -19.82 0.27
N ALA A 203 -6.09 -18.48 0.19
CA ALA A 203 -7.11 -17.63 -0.39
C ALA A 203 -6.50 -16.50 -1.20
N GLN A 204 -7.26 -16.00 -2.16
CA GLN A 204 -6.93 -14.87 -3.01
C GLN A 204 -7.87 -13.70 -2.75
N PHE A 205 -7.34 -12.48 -2.81
CA PHE A 205 -8.09 -11.25 -2.59
C PHE A 205 -7.91 -10.32 -3.78
N LEU A 206 -9.01 -9.99 -4.46
CA LEU A 206 -8.99 -9.07 -5.60
C LEU A 206 -8.91 -7.63 -5.13
N ILE A 207 -7.84 -6.95 -5.51
CA ILE A 207 -7.62 -5.54 -5.21
C ILE A 207 -7.06 -4.89 -6.48
N PRO A 208 -7.89 -4.48 -7.43
CA PRO A 208 -7.42 -3.77 -8.62
C PRO A 208 -6.66 -2.51 -8.23
N GLN A 209 -5.66 -2.17 -9.02
CA GLN A 209 -4.85 -0.97 -8.82
C GLN A 209 -4.93 -0.06 -10.04
N THR A 210 -4.58 1.21 -9.85
CA THR A 210 -4.54 2.23 -10.89
C THR A 210 -3.15 2.84 -11.00
N GLN A 211 -2.82 3.42 -12.15
CA GLN A 211 -1.62 4.24 -12.32
C GLN A 211 -1.88 5.72 -12.03
N GLY A 212 -3.07 6.05 -11.56
CA GLY A 212 -3.46 7.43 -11.34
C GLY A 212 -2.84 8.07 -10.10
N ALA A 213 -3.24 9.32 -9.87
CA ALA A 213 -2.80 10.13 -8.74
C ALA A 213 -3.50 9.74 -7.42
N GLU A 214 -4.48 8.85 -7.47
CA GLU A 214 -5.24 8.45 -6.28
C GLU A 214 -4.46 7.46 -5.42
N ALA A 215 -4.66 7.53 -4.11
CA ALA A 215 -3.96 6.69 -3.14
C ALA A 215 -4.34 5.20 -3.25
N ASP A 216 -5.51 4.88 -3.82
CA ASP A 216 -6.02 3.52 -3.99
C ASP A 216 -5.12 2.66 -4.89
N GLY A 217 -4.39 3.27 -5.82
CA GLY A 217 -3.39 2.59 -6.62
C GLY A 217 -2.30 1.89 -5.79
N GLN A 218 -2.07 2.31 -4.55
CA GLN A 218 -1.08 1.74 -3.64
C GLN A 218 -1.68 0.78 -2.58
N TYR A 219 -3.01 0.61 -2.53
CA TYR A 219 -3.67 -0.18 -1.50
C TYR A 219 -3.15 -1.62 -1.45
N ALA A 220 -3.05 -2.28 -2.59
CA ALA A 220 -2.60 -3.67 -2.65
C ALA A 220 -1.20 -3.86 -2.08
N ARG A 221 -0.27 -2.93 -2.34
CA ARG A 221 1.10 -2.97 -1.81
C ARG A 221 1.14 -2.81 -0.31
N VAL A 222 0.40 -1.82 0.21
CA VAL A 222 0.35 -1.58 1.65
C VAL A 222 -0.34 -2.73 2.37
N ILE A 223 -1.42 -3.29 1.79
CA ILE A 223 -2.07 -4.49 2.33
C ILE A 223 -1.10 -5.67 2.33
N ARG A 224 -0.33 -5.89 1.25
CA ARG A 224 0.69 -6.95 1.21
C ARG A 224 1.71 -6.76 2.34
N ALA A 225 2.20 -5.54 2.55
CA ALA A 225 3.12 -5.24 3.64
C ALA A 225 2.54 -5.54 5.04
N VAL A 226 1.25 -5.26 5.24
CA VAL A 226 0.55 -5.61 6.49
C VAL A 226 0.46 -7.13 6.66
N LEU A 227 0.04 -7.85 5.62
CA LEU A 227 -0.10 -9.31 5.64
C LEU A 227 1.26 -9.99 5.88
N ASP A 228 2.34 -9.47 5.31
CA ASP A 228 3.69 -10.00 5.52
C ASP A 228 4.15 -9.82 6.98
N ARG A 229 3.94 -8.64 7.57
CA ARG A 229 4.23 -8.40 9.00
C ARG A 229 3.43 -9.33 9.91
N ARG A 230 2.20 -9.64 9.54
CA ARG A 230 1.32 -10.58 10.26
C ARG A 230 1.63 -12.04 9.97
N LYS A 231 2.53 -12.32 9.03
CA LYS A 231 2.88 -13.68 8.58
C LYS A 231 1.69 -14.44 7.97
N GLU A 232 0.80 -13.72 7.30
CA GLU A 232 -0.35 -14.28 6.56
C GLU A 232 0.12 -14.81 5.20
N LEU A 233 0.90 -15.89 5.22
CA LEU A 233 1.58 -16.44 4.04
C LEU A 233 0.63 -17.08 3.04
N ASN A 234 -0.56 -17.50 3.48
CA ASN A 234 -1.58 -18.12 2.66
C ASN A 234 -2.55 -17.12 2.01
N ALA A 235 -2.32 -15.82 2.21
CA ALA A 235 -3.10 -14.75 1.59
C ALA A 235 -2.37 -14.23 0.35
N GLN A 236 -2.92 -14.50 -0.83
CA GLN A 236 -2.41 -13.96 -2.09
C GLN A 236 -3.23 -12.74 -2.52
N LEU A 237 -2.59 -11.68 -2.97
CA LEU A 237 -3.27 -10.55 -3.57
C LEU A 237 -3.28 -10.69 -5.09
N VAL A 238 -4.47 -10.57 -5.67
CA VAL A 238 -4.68 -10.48 -7.12
C VAL A 238 -4.95 -9.02 -7.43
N SER A 239 -4.00 -8.36 -8.07
CA SER A 239 -4.01 -6.90 -8.21
C SER A 239 -3.72 -6.50 -9.66
N PRO A 240 -4.66 -6.75 -10.56
CA PRO A 240 -4.52 -6.30 -11.94
C PRO A 240 -4.62 -4.77 -12.03
N MET A 241 -3.93 -4.19 -13.00
CA MET A 241 -4.14 -2.79 -13.37
C MET A 241 -5.52 -2.62 -14.00
N LEU A 242 -6.31 -1.65 -13.55
CA LEU A 242 -7.64 -1.40 -14.12
C LEU A 242 -7.56 -1.06 -15.61
N GLU A 243 -6.53 -0.35 -16.02
CA GLU A 243 -6.30 0.05 -17.41
C GLU A 243 -6.05 -1.17 -18.33
N THR A 244 -5.42 -2.22 -17.80
CA THR A 244 -5.10 -3.43 -18.57
C THR A 244 -6.09 -4.57 -18.33
N LEU A 245 -6.99 -4.43 -17.35
CA LEU A 245 -7.98 -5.47 -17.03
C LEU A 245 -8.79 -5.93 -18.25
N PRO A 246 -9.25 -5.03 -19.16
CA PRO A 246 -9.93 -5.45 -20.40
C PRO A 246 -9.04 -6.28 -21.34
N GLU A 247 -7.73 -6.06 -21.33
CA GLU A 247 -6.79 -6.80 -22.18
C GLU A 247 -6.52 -8.19 -21.64
N MET A 248 -6.55 -8.36 -20.33
CA MET A 248 -6.37 -9.62 -19.64
C MET A 248 -7.64 -10.49 -19.63
N ALA A 249 -8.79 -9.86 -19.86
CA ALA A 249 -10.07 -10.56 -19.90
C ALA A 249 -10.15 -11.48 -21.12
N GLN A 250 -10.40 -12.77 -20.89
CA GLN A 250 -10.65 -13.72 -21.99
C GLN A 250 -11.86 -13.31 -22.83
N ASN A 251 -12.81 -12.62 -22.22
CA ASN A 251 -14.00 -12.09 -22.88
C ASN A 251 -14.23 -10.63 -22.48
N ARG A 252 -13.70 -9.69 -23.25
CA ARG A 252 -13.82 -8.25 -23.04
C ARG A 252 -15.25 -7.76 -23.03
N ASP A 253 -16.09 -8.31 -23.92
CA ASP A 253 -17.49 -7.94 -24.01
C ASP A 253 -18.27 -8.35 -22.76
N ALA A 254 -17.97 -9.53 -22.21
CA ALA A 254 -18.59 -9.98 -20.98
C ALA A 254 -18.18 -9.10 -19.79
N LEU A 255 -16.90 -8.75 -19.67
CA LEU A 255 -16.42 -7.82 -18.62
C LEU A 255 -17.10 -6.46 -18.74
N PHE A 256 -17.16 -5.88 -19.96
CA PHE A 256 -17.79 -4.59 -20.20
C PHE A 256 -19.28 -4.61 -19.84
N ARG A 257 -20.02 -5.64 -20.27
CA ARG A 257 -21.43 -5.80 -19.91
C ARG A 257 -21.62 -5.95 -18.39
N THR A 258 -20.71 -6.64 -17.71
CA THR A 258 -20.71 -6.80 -16.26
C THR A 258 -20.60 -5.45 -15.55
N LEU A 259 -19.66 -4.61 -15.97
CA LEU A 259 -19.46 -3.28 -15.40
C LEU A 259 -20.66 -2.37 -15.70
N LEU A 260 -21.17 -2.40 -16.95
CA LEU A 260 -22.34 -1.62 -17.37
C LEU A 260 -23.60 -2.02 -16.59
N ALA A 261 -23.79 -3.31 -16.31
CA ALA A 261 -24.91 -3.77 -15.47
C ALA A 261 -24.81 -3.21 -14.05
N GLY A 262 -23.60 -3.19 -13.47
CA GLY A 262 -23.33 -2.54 -12.19
C GLY A 262 -23.69 -1.05 -12.20
N ASP A 263 -23.27 -0.32 -13.24
CA ASP A 263 -23.58 1.11 -13.42
C ASP A 263 -25.09 1.36 -13.49
N ILE A 264 -25.81 0.57 -14.28
CA ILE A 264 -27.27 0.68 -14.44
C ILE A 264 -27.95 0.45 -13.09
N LEU A 265 -27.57 -0.59 -12.35
CA LEU A 265 -28.14 -0.86 -11.03
C LEU A 265 -27.80 0.22 -10.01
N TYR A 266 -26.57 0.73 -10.06
CA TYR A 266 -26.16 1.81 -9.15
C TYR A 266 -26.96 3.09 -9.42
N ALA A 267 -27.21 3.41 -10.69
CA ALA A 267 -28.00 4.58 -11.11
C ALA A 267 -29.50 4.40 -10.90
N ALA A 268 -29.99 3.17 -10.80
CA ALA A 268 -31.40 2.92 -10.62
C ALA A 268 -31.91 3.34 -9.22
N PRO A 269 -33.12 3.90 -9.11
CA PRO A 269 -33.76 4.15 -7.83
C PRO A 269 -33.84 2.87 -6.99
N ALA A 270 -33.65 3.01 -5.66
CA ALA A 270 -33.54 1.86 -4.75
C ALA A 270 -34.76 0.91 -4.81
N ASP A 271 -35.95 1.46 -5.02
CA ASP A 271 -37.22 0.74 -5.16
C ASP A 271 -37.35 -0.06 -6.46
N LYS A 272 -36.52 0.27 -7.48
CA LYS A 272 -36.53 -0.40 -8.79
C LYS A 272 -35.35 -1.35 -9.00
N ARG A 273 -34.42 -1.41 -8.08
CA ARG A 273 -33.22 -2.27 -8.24
C ARG A 273 -33.57 -3.76 -8.25
N ALA A 274 -34.57 -4.16 -7.50
CA ALA A 274 -35.05 -5.54 -7.46
C ALA A 274 -35.71 -6.00 -8.78
N ASP A 275 -36.23 -5.08 -9.57
CA ASP A 275 -36.88 -5.38 -10.86
C ASP A 275 -35.88 -5.53 -12.01
N ILE A 276 -34.62 -5.11 -11.79
CA ILE A 276 -33.55 -5.09 -12.82
C ILE A 276 -32.58 -6.26 -12.60
N SER A 277 -32.52 -6.82 -11.39
CA SER A 277 -31.67 -7.95 -11.02
C SER A 277 -32.33 -9.28 -11.36
#